data_930a2a54e02f427194598b0ca933b87d
#
_entry.id   930a2a54e02f427194598b0ca933b87d
#
_cell.length_a   1.000
_cell.length_b   1.000
_cell.length_c   1.000
_cell.angle_alpha   90.00
_cell.angle_beta   90.00
_cell.angle_gamma   90.00
#
_symmetry.space_group_name_H-M   'P 1'
#
loop_
_entity.id
_entity.type
_entity.pdbx_description
1 polymer ?
#
loop_
_entity_poly.entity_id
_entity_poly.type
_entity_poly.pdbx_seq_one_letter_code
_entity_poly.pdbx_strand_id
1 'polypeptide(L)'
;NEDELFDSISKSFTLKLKIVVDNIESSFEINLREFANLYDVNLEKSKISFAFNKSTIIFSELEIETNEEIRIIETMTPKMVLALKSYGFDSLFVNFTNFIKLNRYYLHYIGISKSQDSFSRLVVKPHDKRLRILSNENTFDKNTRLTDEIMLLFFKIEPFRIQIVNNTIDNSLNYTRLISDAEKAFISILNSDYNKIKYKDYPKTNDGLYNDNFTGYSYKLGNLLTLVTSDTTITGDMFSEYNLMCENADTIMIQGDSVELISNNSGEK
;
A
#
# COMPACT_ATOMS: atom_id res chain seq x y z
N ASN A 1 -12.79 -9.27 29.98
CA ASN A 1 -13.91 -8.71 30.73
C ASN A 1 -14.35 -7.45 30.00
N GLU A 2 -15.64 -7.36 29.65
CA GLU A 2 -16.18 -6.20 28.91
C GLU A 2 -16.01 -4.91 29.71
N ASP A 3 -16.19 -4.96 31.03
CA ASP A 3 -16.05 -3.81 31.92
C ASP A 3 -14.61 -3.26 31.99
N GLU A 4 -13.59 -4.11 31.94
CA GLU A 4 -12.17 -3.67 31.91
C GLU A 4 -11.82 -3.01 30.57
N LEU A 5 -12.47 -3.42 29.46
CA LEU A 5 -12.29 -2.80 28.15
C LEU A 5 -12.91 -1.40 28.14
N PHE A 6 -14.11 -1.23 28.66
CA PHE A 6 -14.79 0.07 28.76
C PHE A 6 -14.03 1.07 29.65
N ASP A 7 -13.52 0.64 30.80
CA ASP A 7 -12.73 1.49 31.70
C ASP A 7 -11.40 1.94 31.07
N SER A 8 -10.77 1.10 30.24
CA SER A 8 -9.53 1.46 29.56
C SER A 8 -9.77 2.48 28.42
N ILE A 9 -10.87 2.34 27.70
CA ILE A 9 -11.25 3.23 26.60
C ILE A 9 -11.57 4.63 27.13
N SER A 10 -12.31 4.72 28.24
CA SER A 10 -12.70 6.03 28.83
C SER A 10 -11.51 6.87 29.31
N LYS A 11 -10.40 6.22 29.69
CA LYS A 11 -9.19 6.91 30.16
C LYS A 11 -8.21 7.31 29.07
N SER A 12 -8.09 6.52 27.99
CA SER A 12 -7.07 6.74 26.95
C SER A 12 -7.62 7.25 25.61
N PHE A 13 -8.94 7.21 25.42
CA PHE A 13 -9.57 7.46 24.12
C PHE A 13 -9.02 6.60 22.98
N THR A 14 -8.54 5.40 23.32
CA THR A 14 -8.01 4.44 22.37
C THR A 14 -8.73 3.09 22.47
N LEU A 15 -8.93 2.45 21.33
CA LEU A 15 -9.45 1.09 21.22
C LEU A 15 -8.31 0.15 20.86
N LYS A 16 -7.96 -0.75 21.78
CA LYS A 16 -6.91 -1.77 21.57
C LYS A 16 -7.45 -2.95 20.78
N LEU A 17 -6.77 -3.29 19.71
CA LEU A 17 -7.16 -4.36 18.81
C LEU A 17 -5.98 -5.28 18.49
N LYS A 18 -6.32 -6.47 17.98
CA LYS A 18 -5.37 -7.47 17.55
C LYS A 18 -5.82 -8.05 16.20
N ILE A 19 -4.88 -8.11 15.26
CA ILE A 19 -5.04 -8.83 14.00
C ILE A 19 -4.20 -10.09 14.05
N VAL A 20 -4.76 -11.20 13.62
CA VAL A 20 -4.05 -12.48 13.48
C VAL A 20 -4.24 -12.97 12.06
N VAL A 21 -3.14 -13.10 11.30
CA VAL A 21 -3.13 -13.63 9.93
C VAL A 21 -1.96 -14.61 9.83
N ASP A 22 -2.18 -15.81 9.38
CA ASP A 22 -1.15 -16.85 9.16
C ASP A 22 -0.22 -17.06 10.38
N ASN A 23 -0.78 -17.06 11.59
CA ASN A 23 -0.08 -17.14 12.88
C ASN A 23 0.81 -15.91 13.19
N ILE A 24 0.76 -14.85 12.40
CA ILE A 24 1.38 -13.58 12.73
C ILE A 24 0.37 -12.76 13.52
N GLU A 25 0.72 -12.45 14.76
CA GLU A 25 -0.07 -11.57 15.61
C GLU A 25 0.46 -10.15 15.53
N SER A 26 -0.47 -9.20 15.40
CA SER A 26 -0.18 -7.78 15.48
C SER A 26 -1.19 -7.10 16.38
N SER A 27 -0.70 -6.33 17.32
CA SER A 27 -1.51 -5.45 18.15
C SER A 27 -1.36 -4.01 17.71
N PHE A 28 -2.42 -3.24 17.84
CA PHE A 28 -2.46 -1.81 17.55
C PHE A 28 -3.58 -1.15 18.34
N GLU A 29 -3.56 0.17 18.35
CA GLU A 29 -4.60 0.97 18.99
C GLU A 29 -5.21 1.93 17.97
N ILE A 30 -6.54 2.03 17.94
CA ILE A 30 -7.24 3.08 17.19
C ILE A 30 -7.39 4.27 18.12
N ASN A 31 -6.88 5.43 17.72
CA ASN A 31 -7.09 6.70 18.38
C ASN A 31 -8.51 7.20 18.02
N LEU A 32 -9.45 7.11 18.96
CA LEU A 32 -10.85 7.46 18.71
C LEU A 32 -11.07 8.97 18.50
N ARG A 33 -10.16 9.82 18.95
CA ARG A 33 -10.23 11.26 18.67
C ARG A 33 -9.85 11.53 17.21
N GLU A 34 -8.77 10.92 16.73
CA GLU A 34 -8.39 11.02 15.33
C GLU A 34 -9.43 10.37 14.41
N PHE A 35 -10.04 9.27 14.87
CA PHE A 35 -11.15 8.64 14.18
C PHE A 35 -12.36 9.60 14.07
N ALA A 36 -12.75 10.25 15.16
CA ALA A 36 -13.82 11.23 15.17
C ALA A 36 -13.54 12.40 14.20
N ASN A 37 -12.31 12.93 14.22
CA ASN A 37 -11.89 14.01 13.32
C ASN A 37 -11.97 13.57 11.85
N LEU A 38 -11.51 12.35 11.53
CA LEU A 38 -11.51 11.83 10.16
C LEU A 38 -12.92 11.69 9.58
N TYR A 39 -13.90 11.34 10.42
CA TYR A 39 -15.27 11.08 10.00
C TYR A 39 -16.27 12.17 10.41
N ASP A 40 -15.78 13.35 10.79
CA ASP A 40 -16.58 14.52 11.18
C ASP A 40 -17.61 14.22 12.30
N VAL A 41 -17.19 13.44 13.31
CA VAL A 41 -18.01 13.15 14.49
C VAL A 41 -17.79 14.19 15.56
N ASN A 42 -18.85 14.88 15.97
CA ASN A 42 -18.78 15.86 17.05
C ASN A 42 -18.92 15.18 18.42
N LEU A 43 -17.79 14.91 19.08
CA LEU A 43 -17.74 14.24 20.40
C LEU A 43 -18.38 15.04 21.55
N GLU A 44 -18.72 16.33 21.36
CA GLU A 44 -19.50 17.10 22.34
C GLU A 44 -21.01 16.80 22.27
N LYS A 45 -21.47 16.34 21.10
CA LYS A 45 -22.89 16.07 20.82
C LYS A 45 -23.22 14.60 20.61
N SER A 46 -22.20 13.79 20.31
CA SER A 46 -22.37 12.39 19.95
C SER A 46 -21.37 11.49 20.66
N LYS A 47 -21.68 10.23 20.79
CA LYS A 47 -20.78 9.16 21.25
C LYS A 47 -20.43 8.24 20.08
N ILE A 48 -19.25 7.64 20.14
CA ILE A 48 -18.88 6.56 19.24
C ILE A 48 -19.16 5.24 19.95
N SER A 49 -19.97 4.40 19.33
CA SER A 49 -20.13 2.99 19.70
C SER A 49 -19.47 2.09 18.68
N PHE A 50 -19.17 0.86 19.08
CA PHE A 50 -18.65 -0.14 18.16
C PHE A 50 -19.22 -1.52 18.45
N ALA A 51 -19.51 -2.25 17.39
CA ALA A 51 -19.86 -3.67 17.40
C ALA A 51 -18.81 -4.43 16.60
N PHE A 52 -18.47 -5.64 16.99
CA PHE A 52 -17.43 -6.41 16.33
C PHE A 52 -17.75 -7.90 16.23
N ASN A 53 -17.17 -8.54 15.23
CA ASN A 53 -17.08 -9.97 15.09
C ASN A 53 -15.63 -10.37 14.80
N LYS A 54 -15.38 -11.60 14.34
CA LYS A 54 -14.02 -12.10 14.06
C LYS A 54 -13.26 -11.33 12.97
N SER A 55 -13.94 -10.65 12.05
CA SER A 55 -13.34 -10.04 10.85
C SER A 55 -13.77 -8.61 10.60
N THR A 56 -14.64 -8.04 11.42
CA THR A 56 -15.25 -6.74 11.14
C THR A 56 -15.53 -5.99 12.42
N ILE A 57 -15.27 -4.70 12.42
CA ILE A 57 -15.68 -3.74 13.45
C ILE A 57 -16.56 -2.70 12.77
N ILE A 58 -17.73 -2.49 13.31
CA ILE A 58 -18.68 -1.47 12.87
C ILE A 58 -18.64 -0.33 13.89
N PHE A 59 -18.37 0.87 13.46
CA PHE A 59 -18.41 2.08 14.27
C PHE A 59 -19.69 2.83 13.95
N SER A 60 -20.44 3.20 14.98
CA SER A 60 -21.67 3.98 14.87
C SER A 60 -21.60 5.25 15.72
N GLU A 61 -22.23 6.31 15.24
CA GLU A 61 -22.47 7.54 15.96
C GLU A 61 -23.80 7.44 16.69
N LEU A 62 -23.77 7.67 18.01
CA LEU A 62 -24.96 7.67 18.86
C LEU A 62 -25.21 9.06 19.42
N GLU A 63 -26.49 9.42 19.60
CA GLU A 63 -26.87 10.59 20.35
C GLU A 63 -26.54 10.43 21.85
N ILE A 64 -26.07 11.49 22.49
CA ILE A 64 -25.57 11.43 23.88
C ILE A 64 -26.68 11.08 24.86
N GLU A 65 -27.88 11.67 24.71
CA GLU A 65 -28.95 11.56 25.66
C GLU A 65 -29.76 10.27 25.50
N THR A 66 -30.11 9.91 24.29
CA THR A 66 -30.99 8.79 23.98
C THR A 66 -30.27 7.47 23.73
N ASN A 67 -28.99 7.53 23.39
CA ASN A 67 -28.18 6.42 22.84
C ASN A 67 -28.76 5.85 21.52
N GLU A 68 -29.62 6.59 20.84
CA GLU A 68 -30.10 6.18 19.52
C GLU A 68 -28.99 6.31 18.47
N GLU A 69 -28.97 5.34 17.55
CA GLU A 69 -28.01 5.37 16.43
C GLU A 69 -28.40 6.48 15.46
N ILE A 70 -27.49 7.44 15.27
CA ILE A 70 -27.62 8.49 14.27
C ILE A 70 -27.22 7.94 12.89
N ARG A 71 -26.05 7.28 12.82
CA ARG A 71 -25.52 6.69 11.59
C ARG A 71 -24.45 5.64 11.88
N ILE A 72 -24.25 4.74 10.93
CA ILE A 72 -23.01 3.96 10.85
C ILE A 72 -21.92 4.90 10.30
N ILE A 73 -20.83 5.04 11.04
CA ILE A 73 -19.69 5.87 10.63
C ILE A 73 -18.83 5.11 9.60
N GLU A 74 -18.41 3.89 9.99
CA GLU A 74 -17.49 3.10 9.19
C GLU A 74 -17.56 1.61 9.56
N THR A 75 -17.27 0.77 8.58
CA THR A 75 -17.14 -0.68 8.77
C THR A 75 -15.71 -1.10 8.41
N MET A 76 -14.88 -1.33 9.42
CA MET A 76 -13.48 -1.68 9.23
C MET A 76 -13.25 -3.18 9.20
N THR A 77 -12.50 -3.63 8.21
CA THR A 77 -11.94 -4.99 8.13
C THR A 77 -10.43 -4.95 8.36
N PRO A 78 -9.75 -6.07 8.68
CA PRO A 78 -8.30 -6.11 8.79
C PRO A 78 -7.58 -5.58 7.55
N LYS A 79 -8.08 -5.89 6.35
CA LYS A 79 -7.52 -5.37 5.08
C LYS A 79 -7.61 -3.85 5.00
N MET A 80 -8.72 -3.26 5.41
CA MET A 80 -8.90 -1.81 5.43
C MET A 80 -7.99 -1.14 6.44
N VAL A 81 -7.82 -1.70 7.62
CA VAL A 81 -6.88 -1.21 8.64
C VAL A 81 -5.45 -1.18 8.09
N LEU A 82 -5.00 -2.28 7.47
CA LEU A 82 -3.67 -2.36 6.84
C LEU A 82 -3.52 -1.34 5.71
N ALA A 83 -4.55 -1.17 4.87
CA ALA A 83 -4.53 -0.20 3.78
C ALA A 83 -4.44 1.24 4.30
N LEU A 84 -5.28 1.63 5.24
CA LEU A 84 -5.26 2.98 5.84
C LEU A 84 -3.90 3.27 6.50
N LYS A 85 -3.35 2.31 7.26
CA LYS A 85 -2.01 2.46 7.83
C LYS A 85 -0.94 2.65 6.76
N SER A 86 -0.99 1.91 5.66
CA SER A 86 -0.04 2.05 4.54
C SER A 86 -0.20 3.36 3.75
N TYR A 87 -1.33 4.05 3.89
CA TYR A 87 -1.55 5.39 3.33
C TYR A 87 -1.15 6.53 4.28
N GLY A 88 -0.52 6.23 5.41
CA GLY A 88 0.01 7.25 6.32
C GLY A 88 -0.96 7.75 7.38
N PHE A 89 -2.03 7.04 7.68
CA PHE A 89 -2.91 7.35 8.81
C PHE A 89 -2.27 6.92 10.15
N ASP A 90 -1.04 7.40 10.40
CA ASP A 90 -0.23 7.01 11.56
C ASP A 90 -0.81 7.48 12.88
N SER A 91 -1.42 8.66 12.91
CA SER A 91 -2.10 9.21 14.09
C SER A 91 -3.35 8.41 14.47
N LEU A 92 -4.01 7.80 13.47
CA LEU A 92 -5.18 6.97 13.68
C LEU A 92 -4.82 5.59 14.26
N PHE A 93 -3.73 4.97 13.76
CA PHE A 93 -3.28 3.64 14.17
C PHE A 93 -1.93 3.72 14.86
N VAL A 94 -1.94 3.75 16.19
CA VAL A 94 -0.73 3.84 17.01
C VAL A 94 -0.30 2.47 17.54
N ASN A 95 0.98 2.35 17.90
CA ASN A 95 1.55 1.13 18.48
C ASN A 95 1.36 -0.14 17.61
N PHE A 96 1.37 0.01 16.29
CA PHE A 96 1.13 -1.09 15.36
C PHE A 96 2.36 -1.99 15.25
N THR A 97 2.30 -3.16 15.89
CA THR A 97 3.38 -4.15 15.87
C THR A 97 3.30 -5.03 14.62
N ASN A 98 4.44 -5.53 14.13
CA ASN A 98 4.50 -6.46 12.99
C ASN A 98 3.75 -6.01 11.70
N PHE A 99 3.49 -4.71 11.55
CA PHE A 99 2.70 -4.18 10.42
C PHE A 99 3.24 -4.64 9.06
N ILE A 100 4.54 -4.47 8.81
CA ILE A 100 5.17 -4.83 7.53
C ILE A 100 5.07 -6.33 7.24
N LYS A 101 5.12 -7.18 8.30
CA LYS A 101 4.95 -8.63 8.14
C LYS A 101 3.54 -9.01 7.70
N LEU A 102 2.53 -8.23 8.11
CA LEU A 102 1.14 -8.44 7.71
C LEU A 102 0.81 -7.77 6.37
N ASN A 103 1.45 -6.64 6.06
CA ASN A 103 1.19 -5.87 4.83
C ASN A 103 2.01 -6.40 3.65
N ARG A 104 1.89 -7.70 3.40
CA ARG A 104 2.65 -8.47 2.41
C ARG A 104 1.71 -9.06 1.37
N TYR A 105 2.03 -8.84 0.09
CA TYR A 105 1.18 -9.24 -1.02
C TYR A 105 1.97 -10.08 -2.03
N TYR A 106 1.43 -11.23 -2.42
CA TYR A 106 1.97 -11.98 -3.55
C TYR A 106 1.62 -11.27 -4.86
N LEU A 107 2.64 -10.95 -5.63
CA LEU A 107 2.50 -10.13 -6.83
C LEU A 107 2.28 -10.99 -8.07
N HIS A 108 1.08 -10.98 -8.59
CA HIS A 108 0.72 -11.71 -9.81
C HIS A 108 1.04 -10.96 -11.09
N TYR A 109 0.81 -9.63 -11.12
CA TYR A 109 0.91 -8.86 -12.35
C TYR A 109 1.24 -7.39 -12.07
N ILE A 110 2.10 -6.83 -12.94
CA ILE A 110 2.40 -5.40 -13.03
C ILE A 110 1.91 -4.89 -14.38
N GLY A 111 1.33 -3.71 -14.41
CA GLY A 111 0.91 -3.04 -15.64
C GLY A 111 0.72 -1.56 -15.46
N ILE A 112 0.74 -0.84 -16.57
CA ILE A 112 0.56 0.62 -16.62
C ILE A 112 -0.66 1.01 -17.42
N SER A 113 -1.13 2.23 -17.17
CA SER A 113 -2.13 2.90 -18.00
C SER A 113 -1.52 4.17 -18.60
N LYS A 114 -1.39 4.19 -19.92
CA LYS A 114 -0.78 5.32 -20.65
C LYS A 114 -1.80 6.37 -21.10
N SER A 115 -3.02 5.95 -21.39
CA SER A 115 -4.04 6.80 -22.05
C SER A 115 -5.41 6.79 -21.38
N GLN A 116 -5.64 5.95 -20.39
CA GLN A 116 -6.89 5.84 -19.64
C GLN A 116 -6.56 5.78 -18.16
N ASP A 117 -7.51 6.12 -17.30
CA ASP A 117 -7.31 5.89 -15.88
C ASP A 117 -7.22 4.37 -15.60
N SER A 118 -6.38 4.02 -14.63
CA SER A 118 -6.10 2.62 -14.29
C SER A 118 -7.32 1.90 -13.76
N PHE A 119 -8.22 2.60 -13.07
CA PHE A 119 -9.44 2.03 -12.51
C PHE A 119 -10.42 1.61 -13.62
N SER A 120 -10.71 2.50 -14.56
CA SER A 120 -11.57 2.18 -15.71
C SER A 120 -11.05 1.00 -16.52
N ARG A 121 -9.72 0.92 -16.71
CA ARG A 121 -9.07 -0.17 -17.43
C ARG A 121 -9.16 -1.51 -16.71
N LEU A 122 -8.91 -1.53 -15.38
CA LEU A 122 -8.79 -2.78 -14.63
C LEU A 122 -10.10 -3.26 -14.01
N VAL A 123 -10.99 -2.33 -13.66
CA VAL A 123 -12.22 -2.62 -12.92
C VAL A 123 -13.46 -2.56 -13.80
N VAL A 124 -13.61 -1.48 -14.57
CA VAL A 124 -14.84 -1.24 -15.38
C VAL A 124 -14.84 -2.10 -16.63
N LYS A 125 -13.70 -2.25 -17.30
CA LYS A 125 -13.58 -3.06 -18.53
C LYS A 125 -13.04 -4.45 -18.24
N PRO A 126 -13.46 -5.49 -19.00
CA PRO A 126 -12.84 -6.81 -18.92
C PRO A 126 -11.33 -6.70 -19.18
N HIS A 127 -10.51 -7.20 -18.26
CA HIS A 127 -9.06 -7.20 -18.41
C HIS A 127 -8.53 -8.64 -18.41
N ASP A 128 -7.97 -9.07 -19.55
CA ASP A 128 -7.52 -10.45 -19.75
C ASP A 128 -6.63 -11.01 -18.63
N LYS A 129 -5.72 -10.18 -18.11
CA LYS A 129 -4.81 -10.63 -17.04
C LYS A 129 -5.55 -10.86 -15.75
N ARG A 130 -6.47 -9.96 -15.37
CA ARG A 130 -7.33 -10.12 -14.20
C ARG A 130 -8.18 -11.38 -14.32
N LEU A 131 -8.80 -11.62 -15.48
CA LEU A 131 -9.59 -12.83 -15.71
C LEU A 131 -8.75 -14.10 -15.60
N ARG A 132 -7.53 -14.09 -16.13
CA ARG A 132 -6.61 -15.24 -16.02
C ARG A 132 -6.18 -15.52 -14.60
N ILE A 133 -5.85 -14.49 -13.81
CA ILE A 133 -5.53 -14.64 -12.39
C ILE A 133 -6.73 -15.26 -11.66
N LEU A 134 -7.93 -14.69 -11.83
CA LEU A 134 -9.16 -15.19 -11.23
C LEU A 134 -9.53 -16.64 -11.65
N SER A 135 -9.05 -17.10 -12.81
CA SER A 135 -9.33 -18.45 -13.31
C SER A 135 -8.28 -19.49 -12.92
N ASN A 136 -7.06 -19.06 -12.63
CA ASN A 136 -5.92 -19.97 -12.42
C ASN A 136 -5.48 -20.06 -10.97
N GLU A 137 -5.71 -19.00 -10.18
CA GLU A 137 -5.31 -18.99 -8.78
C GLU A 137 -6.35 -19.64 -7.88
N ASN A 138 -5.90 -20.17 -6.78
CA ASN A 138 -6.74 -20.72 -5.74
C ASN A 138 -6.83 -19.75 -4.56
N THR A 139 -7.94 -19.81 -3.83
CA THR A 139 -8.09 -19.07 -2.59
C THR A 139 -7.15 -19.60 -1.50
N PHE A 140 -6.61 -18.72 -0.67
CA PHE A 140 -5.85 -19.12 0.52
C PHE A 140 -6.79 -19.72 1.57
N ASP A 141 -7.98 -19.15 1.74
CA ASP A 141 -9.02 -19.70 2.60
C ASP A 141 -10.09 -20.39 1.76
N LYS A 142 -10.40 -21.66 2.09
CA LYS A 142 -11.44 -22.45 1.41
C LYS A 142 -12.84 -21.87 1.50
N ASN A 143 -13.07 -20.95 2.43
CA ASN A 143 -14.37 -20.33 2.66
C ASN A 143 -14.51 -18.92 2.04
N THR A 144 -13.48 -18.43 1.37
CA THR A 144 -13.50 -17.13 0.70
C THR A 144 -13.59 -17.27 -0.81
N ARG A 145 -13.95 -16.18 -1.47
CA ARG A 145 -13.87 -16.08 -2.94
C ARG A 145 -12.53 -15.47 -3.31
N LEU A 146 -11.93 -15.93 -4.40
CA LEU A 146 -10.67 -15.37 -4.88
C LEU A 146 -10.77 -13.85 -5.13
N THR A 147 -11.93 -13.35 -5.56
CA THR A 147 -12.18 -11.92 -5.71
C THR A 147 -12.03 -11.11 -4.42
N ASP A 148 -12.23 -11.75 -3.28
CA ASP A 148 -12.14 -11.10 -1.97
C ASP A 148 -10.71 -11.10 -1.43
N GLU A 149 -9.84 -11.92 -2.02
CA GLU A 149 -8.42 -12.03 -1.67
C GLU A 149 -7.50 -11.24 -2.60
N ILE A 150 -7.95 -10.90 -3.82
CA ILE A 150 -7.15 -10.10 -4.75
C ILE A 150 -7.21 -8.62 -4.39
N MET A 151 -6.03 -8.02 -4.22
CA MET A 151 -5.85 -6.59 -4.00
C MET A 151 -5.37 -5.93 -5.30
N LEU A 152 -5.99 -4.82 -5.66
CA LEU A 152 -5.53 -3.94 -6.75
C LEU A 152 -4.82 -2.75 -6.12
N LEU A 153 -3.52 -2.65 -6.36
CA LEU A 153 -2.69 -1.55 -5.87
C LEU A 153 -2.45 -0.56 -7.02
N PHE A 154 -2.75 0.71 -6.79
CA PHE A 154 -2.54 1.78 -7.74
C PHE A 154 -1.45 2.72 -7.23
N PHE A 155 -0.38 2.87 -8.00
CA PHE A 155 0.74 3.73 -7.66
C PHE A 155 0.81 4.91 -8.60
N LYS A 156 1.06 6.09 -8.05
CA LYS A 156 1.48 7.29 -8.78
C LYS A 156 3.00 7.37 -8.76
N ILE A 157 3.61 7.79 -9.86
CA ILE A 157 5.04 8.05 -9.88
C ILE A 157 5.29 9.49 -9.48
N GLU A 158 6.07 9.68 -8.41
CA GLU A 158 6.54 10.98 -7.92
C GLU A 158 8.04 11.10 -8.21
N PRO A 159 8.45 11.85 -9.25
CA PRO A 159 9.86 11.99 -9.59
C PRO A 159 10.56 12.93 -8.62
N PHE A 160 11.67 12.49 -8.06
CA PHE A 160 12.62 13.32 -7.32
C PHE A 160 13.92 13.42 -8.11
N ARG A 161 14.45 14.61 -8.32
CA ARG A 161 15.67 14.84 -9.09
C ARG A 161 16.71 15.54 -8.26
N ILE A 162 17.94 15.03 -8.33
CA ILE A 162 19.13 15.71 -7.87
C ILE A 162 19.93 16.12 -9.11
N GLN A 163 20.19 17.40 -9.25
CA GLN A 163 20.94 17.93 -10.39
C GLN A 163 22.12 18.78 -9.92
N ILE A 164 23.30 18.49 -10.47
CA ILE A 164 24.46 19.36 -10.32
C ILE A 164 24.41 20.39 -11.44
N VAL A 165 24.28 21.65 -11.09
CA VAL A 165 24.09 22.73 -12.08
C VAL A 165 25.44 23.12 -12.69
N ASN A 166 25.66 22.71 -13.93
CA ASN A 166 26.77 23.10 -14.78
C ASN A 166 26.26 23.54 -16.17
N ASN A 167 25.61 24.67 -16.27
CA ASN A 167 25.34 25.44 -17.50
C ASN A 167 24.12 25.12 -18.41
N THR A 168 23.47 24.01 -18.45
CA THR A 168 22.21 23.91 -19.21
C THR A 168 21.29 22.88 -18.61
N ILE A 169 20.10 23.29 -18.25
CA ILE A 169 19.06 22.41 -17.70
C ILE A 169 18.08 22.09 -18.84
N ASP A 170 18.15 20.88 -19.38
CA ASP A 170 17.01 20.35 -20.12
C ASP A 170 16.02 19.73 -19.14
N ASN A 171 14.87 20.40 -18.98
CA ASN A 171 13.97 20.16 -17.85
C ASN A 171 12.74 19.32 -18.19
N SER A 172 12.57 18.86 -19.41
CA SER A 172 11.36 18.12 -19.79
C SER A 172 11.44 16.62 -19.49
N LEU A 173 11.00 16.21 -18.30
CA LEU A 173 10.76 14.79 -18.03
C LEU A 173 9.52 14.32 -18.79
N ASN A 174 9.68 13.35 -19.67
CA ASN A 174 8.57 12.72 -20.36
C ASN A 174 7.91 11.67 -19.43
N TYR A 175 6.78 12.03 -18.82
CA TYR A 175 6.07 11.15 -17.88
C TYR A 175 5.63 9.82 -18.50
N THR A 176 5.29 9.79 -19.80
CA THR A 176 4.92 8.53 -20.46
C THR A 176 6.10 7.58 -20.53
N ARG A 177 7.30 8.10 -20.80
CA ARG A 177 8.53 7.31 -20.81
C ARG A 177 8.91 6.87 -19.40
N LEU A 178 8.79 7.75 -18.41
CA LEU A 178 9.05 7.45 -17.01
C LEU A 178 8.16 6.31 -16.51
N ILE A 179 6.85 6.37 -16.79
CA ILE A 179 5.89 5.31 -16.41
C ILE A 179 6.24 3.99 -17.12
N SER A 180 6.60 4.04 -18.41
CA SER A 180 6.98 2.85 -19.18
C SER A 180 8.28 2.23 -18.67
N ASP A 181 9.23 3.04 -18.26
CA ASP A 181 10.52 2.60 -17.71
C ASP A 181 10.33 1.96 -16.33
N ALA A 182 9.56 2.59 -15.45
CA ALA A 182 9.24 2.04 -14.14
C ALA A 182 8.56 0.66 -14.22
N GLU A 183 7.56 0.49 -15.11
CA GLU A 183 6.93 -0.81 -15.34
C GLU A 183 7.98 -1.89 -15.65
N LYS A 184 8.89 -1.58 -16.57
CA LYS A 184 9.91 -2.53 -17.02
C LYS A 184 10.93 -2.82 -15.94
N ALA A 185 11.34 -1.81 -15.16
CA ALA A 185 12.23 -1.96 -14.03
C ALA A 185 11.64 -2.95 -13.01
N PHE A 186 10.41 -2.72 -12.60
CA PHE A 186 9.74 -3.61 -11.65
C PHE A 186 9.49 -5.02 -12.21
N ILE A 187 9.10 -5.16 -13.48
CA ILE A 187 8.90 -6.49 -14.10
C ILE A 187 10.22 -7.24 -14.23
N SER A 188 11.30 -6.57 -14.62
CA SER A 188 12.62 -7.22 -14.80
C SER A 188 13.18 -7.78 -13.49
N ILE A 189 12.93 -7.12 -12.38
CA ILE A 189 13.38 -7.53 -11.05
C ILE A 189 12.42 -8.54 -10.41
N LEU A 190 11.11 -8.23 -10.41
CA LEU A 190 10.13 -9.03 -9.68
C LEU A 190 9.67 -10.27 -10.44
N ASN A 191 9.81 -10.31 -11.74
CA ASN A 191 9.52 -11.46 -12.59
C ASN A 191 8.14 -12.10 -12.37
N SER A 192 7.11 -11.29 -12.08
CA SER A 192 5.75 -11.74 -11.71
C SER A 192 5.11 -12.68 -12.76
N ASP A 193 4.37 -13.71 -12.32
CA ASP A 193 3.93 -14.88 -13.12
C ASP A 193 3.11 -14.52 -14.35
N TYR A 194 2.22 -13.53 -14.24
CA TYR A 194 1.30 -13.16 -15.32
C TYR A 194 1.83 -12.09 -16.28
N ASN A 195 3.03 -11.57 -16.07
CA ASN A 195 3.72 -10.75 -17.05
C ASN A 195 4.40 -11.64 -18.10
N LYS A 196 3.87 -11.66 -19.34
CA LYS A 196 4.43 -12.46 -20.44
C LYS A 196 5.83 -12.01 -20.87
N ILE A 197 6.03 -10.68 -20.91
CA ILE A 197 7.32 -10.08 -21.26
C ILE A 197 8.04 -9.79 -19.95
N LYS A 198 9.26 -10.31 -19.82
CA LYS A 198 10.09 -10.18 -18.61
C LYS A 198 11.17 -9.10 -18.71
N TYR A 199 11.26 -8.42 -19.86
CA TYR A 199 12.23 -7.36 -20.14
C TYR A 199 13.67 -7.70 -19.75
N LYS A 200 14.16 -8.87 -20.19
CA LYS A 200 15.49 -9.38 -19.86
C LYS A 200 16.63 -8.43 -20.30
N ASP A 201 16.38 -7.63 -21.35
CA ASP A 201 17.34 -6.66 -21.88
C ASP A 201 17.18 -5.25 -21.25
N TYR A 202 16.33 -5.11 -20.23
CA TYR A 202 16.21 -3.85 -19.52
C TYR A 202 17.59 -3.49 -18.90
N PRO A 203 18.04 -2.23 -18.95
CA PRO A 203 17.32 -1.00 -19.26
C PRO A 203 17.30 -0.59 -20.74
N LYS A 204 17.91 -1.35 -21.65
CA LYS A 204 18.05 -1.02 -23.09
C LYS A 204 16.72 -1.04 -23.84
N THR A 205 15.84 -0.09 -23.53
CA THR A 205 14.53 0.00 -24.14
C THR A 205 14.32 1.37 -24.82
N ASN A 206 13.61 1.39 -25.97
CA ASN A 206 13.41 2.62 -26.74
C ASN A 206 12.38 3.58 -26.12
N ASP A 207 11.44 3.07 -25.33
CA ASP A 207 10.36 3.83 -24.69
C ASP A 207 10.55 4.00 -23.18
N GLY A 208 11.78 3.79 -22.69
CA GLY A 208 12.23 4.04 -21.33
C GLY A 208 13.17 5.24 -21.22
N LEU A 209 13.89 5.33 -20.10
CA LEU A 209 14.80 6.43 -19.78
C LEU A 209 16.27 6.18 -20.21
N TYR A 210 16.59 5.00 -20.73
CA TYR A 210 17.96 4.60 -21.06
C TYR A 210 18.74 5.62 -21.90
N ASN A 211 18.07 6.29 -22.84
CA ASN A 211 18.70 7.28 -23.75
C ASN A 211 18.60 8.73 -23.23
N ASP A 212 18.17 8.96 -22.00
CA ASP A 212 17.92 10.31 -21.47
C ASP A 212 19.14 10.91 -20.72
N ASN A 213 20.34 10.40 -20.95
CA ASN A 213 21.61 10.92 -20.40
C ASN A 213 21.64 11.05 -18.87
N PHE A 214 20.90 10.24 -18.14
CA PHE A 214 21.03 10.14 -16.69
C PHE A 214 22.32 9.40 -16.34
N THR A 215 23.07 9.89 -15.35
CA THR A 215 24.21 9.16 -14.78
C THR A 215 23.73 7.87 -14.07
N GLY A 216 22.55 7.92 -13.48
CA GLY A 216 21.87 6.82 -12.85
C GLY A 216 20.49 7.28 -12.35
N TYR A 217 19.60 6.33 -12.13
CA TYR A 217 18.30 6.58 -11.54
C TYR A 217 17.81 5.34 -10.79
N SER A 218 16.78 5.52 -9.98
CA SER A 218 16.27 4.42 -9.18
C SER A 218 14.77 4.50 -8.99
N TYR A 219 14.17 3.36 -8.67
CA TYR A 219 12.78 3.24 -8.29
C TYR A 219 12.64 2.65 -6.90
N LYS A 220 11.70 3.17 -6.14
CA LYS A 220 11.33 2.71 -4.81
C LYS A 220 9.82 2.66 -4.67
N LEU A 221 9.31 1.80 -3.79
CA LEU A 221 7.91 1.82 -3.40
C LEU A 221 7.71 2.84 -2.27
N GLY A 222 6.87 3.85 -2.51
CA GLY A 222 6.58 4.92 -1.55
C GLY A 222 5.46 4.58 -0.55
N ASN A 223 5.21 3.31 -0.29
CA ASN A 223 4.19 2.82 0.64
C ASN A 223 4.75 1.71 1.52
N LEU A 224 4.33 1.67 2.77
CA LEU A 224 4.72 0.63 3.73
C LEU A 224 4.07 -0.72 3.40
N LEU A 225 4.56 -1.40 2.37
CA LEU A 225 4.11 -2.73 1.97
C LEU A 225 5.26 -3.55 1.40
N THR A 226 5.04 -4.86 1.34
CA THR A 226 6.00 -5.80 0.74
C THR A 226 5.33 -6.54 -0.42
N LEU A 227 5.94 -6.48 -1.60
CA LEU A 227 5.55 -7.27 -2.75
C LEU A 227 6.47 -8.49 -2.86
N VAL A 228 5.87 -9.65 -3.07
CA VAL A 228 6.57 -10.95 -3.09
C VAL A 228 6.27 -11.66 -4.40
N THR A 229 7.28 -12.26 -4.98
CA THR A 229 7.14 -13.24 -6.08
C THR A 229 7.83 -14.54 -5.70
N SER A 230 7.80 -15.54 -6.58
CA SER A 230 8.59 -16.77 -6.39
C SER A 230 10.10 -16.50 -6.30
N ASP A 231 10.59 -15.46 -6.95
CA ASP A 231 12.00 -15.23 -7.17
C ASP A 231 12.59 -14.17 -6.23
N THR A 232 11.79 -13.19 -5.83
CA THR A 232 12.30 -12.05 -5.05
C THR A 232 11.22 -11.33 -4.25
N THR A 233 11.65 -10.42 -3.42
CA THR A 233 10.81 -9.58 -2.57
C THR A 233 11.29 -8.15 -2.66
N ILE A 234 10.37 -7.19 -2.65
CA ILE A 234 10.67 -5.77 -2.55
C ILE A 234 9.80 -5.14 -1.47
N THR A 235 10.43 -4.42 -0.56
CA THR A 235 9.77 -3.72 0.55
C THR A 235 9.84 -2.22 0.35
N GLY A 236 8.71 -1.56 0.49
CA GLY A 236 8.60 -0.11 0.40
C GLY A 236 8.74 0.58 1.75
N ASP A 237 8.82 1.91 1.68
CA ASP A 237 8.84 2.80 2.84
C ASP A 237 7.85 3.95 2.64
N MET A 238 7.43 4.59 3.71
CA MET A 238 6.45 5.68 3.62
C MET A 238 7.07 6.90 2.95
N PHE A 239 6.52 7.27 1.79
CA PHE A 239 6.78 8.57 1.18
C PHE A 239 6.05 9.67 1.96
N SER A 240 6.76 10.69 2.38
CA SER A 240 6.21 11.86 3.07
C SER A 240 7.08 13.09 2.82
N GLU A 241 6.63 14.26 3.23
CA GLU A 241 7.43 15.50 3.18
C GLU A 241 8.75 15.39 3.97
N TYR A 242 8.80 14.52 4.98
CA TYR A 242 9.99 14.28 5.81
C TYR A 242 10.83 13.08 5.33
N ASN A 243 10.32 12.28 4.41
CA ASN A 243 10.98 11.09 3.86
C ASN A 243 10.78 10.99 2.34
N LEU A 244 11.21 12.02 1.61
CA LEU A 244 11.11 12.10 0.14
C LEU A 244 11.93 11.01 -0.56
N MET A 245 12.97 10.50 0.10
CA MET A 245 13.87 9.49 -0.45
C MET A 245 13.44 8.06 -0.14
N CYS A 246 12.41 7.86 0.69
CA CYS A 246 12.01 6.53 1.17
C CYS A 246 13.25 5.73 1.61
N GLU A 247 13.97 6.22 2.63
CA GLU A 247 15.34 5.76 2.95
C GLU A 247 15.41 4.29 3.29
N ASN A 248 14.36 3.74 3.90
CA ASN A 248 14.29 2.32 4.29
C ASN A 248 13.70 1.42 3.20
N ALA A 249 13.26 1.95 2.06
CA ALA A 249 12.75 1.15 0.96
C ALA A 249 13.86 0.42 0.21
N ASP A 250 13.58 -0.80 -0.22
CA ASP A 250 14.38 -1.48 -1.21
C ASP A 250 14.43 -0.64 -2.50
N THR A 251 15.58 -0.63 -3.16
CA THR A 251 15.85 0.25 -4.28
C THR A 251 16.19 -0.55 -5.53
N ILE A 252 15.42 -0.36 -6.60
CA ILE A 252 15.84 -0.80 -7.94
C ILE A 252 16.75 0.29 -8.50
N MET A 253 18.06 0.04 -8.53
CA MET A 253 19.07 0.96 -9.02
C MET A 253 19.41 0.66 -10.47
N ILE A 254 19.43 1.68 -11.31
CA ILE A 254 19.81 1.60 -12.72
C ILE A 254 21.01 2.52 -12.94
N GLN A 255 22.10 1.95 -13.41
CA GLN A 255 23.32 2.68 -13.73
C GLN A 255 23.99 2.12 -15.00
N GLY A 256 24.00 2.89 -16.07
CA GLY A 256 24.43 2.40 -17.38
C GLY A 256 23.56 1.21 -17.82
N ASP A 257 24.21 0.07 -18.07
CA ASP A 257 23.58 -1.19 -18.47
C ASP A 257 23.18 -2.08 -17.28
N SER A 258 23.56 -1.70 -16.06
CA SER A 258 23.31 -2.49 -14.84
C SER A 258 21.96 -2.15 -14.22
N VAL A 259 21.28 -3.18 -13.75
CA VAL A 259 20.04 -3.08 -12.96
C VAL A 259 20.18 -3.99 -11.75
N GLU A 260 20.08 -3.41 -10.57
CA GLU A 260 20.29 -4.11 -9.31
C GLU A 260 19.17 -3.81 -8.33
N LEU A 261 18.76 -4.82 -7.57
CA LEU A 261 17.92 -4.65 -6.40
C LEU A 261 18.83 -4.52 -5.16
N ILE A 262 18.82 -3.34 -4.57
CA ILE A 262 19.50 -3.08 -3.30
C ILE A 262 18.48 -3.20 -2.19
N SER A 263 18.60 -4.26 -1.39
CA SER A 263 17.72 -4.48 -0.26
C SER A 263 18.19 -3.71 0.96
N ASN A 264 17.33 -2.91 1.54
CA ASN A 264 17.55 -2.23 2.81
C ASN A 264 17.08 -3.14 3.95
N ASN A 265 17.98 -3.98 4.48
CA ASN A 265 17.72 -4.91 5.58
C ASN A 265 17.46 -4.20 6.94
N SER A 266 16.63 -3.15 6.98
CA SER A 266 16.25 -2.49 8.23
C SER A 266 15.13 -3.21 9.01
N GLY A 267 14.75 -4.42 8.61
CA GLY A 267 13.62 -5.18 9.15
C GLY A 267 13.93 -6.26 10.19
N GLU A 268 15.19 -6.42 10.62
CA GLU A 268 15.56 -7.29 11.77
C GLU A 268 16.22 -6.46 12.87
N LYS A 269 15.44 -5.69 13.61
CA LYS A 269 15.79 -5.22 14.96
C LYS A 269 14.57 -5.22 15.85
#